data_699b5c2ce46d6ad2ed3ffbe3ff2d075c
#
_entry.id   699b5c2ce46d6ad2ed3ffbe3ff2d075c
#
_cell.length_a   1.000
_cell.length_b   1.000
_cell.length_c   1.000
_cell.angle_alpha   90.00
_cell.angle_beta   90.00
_cell.angle_gamma   90.00
#
_symmetry.space_group_name_H-M   'P 1'
#
loop_
_entity.id
_entity.type
_entity.pdbx_description
1 polymer ?
#
loop_
_entity_poly.entity_id
_entity_poly.type
_entity_poly.pdbx_seq_one_letter_code
_entity_poly.pdbx_strand_id
1 'polypeptide(L)'
;QMSTSELIRGHDYGTKVDIWSLGIMVMEMAEGEPPYMEFPPLRALFLITTKGIPSLKEPERWSSEFQDFIAQCLTKEVADRPEADELVNHPFLKTACKGEEFVSVINEAKVAKEQASPFSLS
;
A
#
# COMPACT_ATOMS: atom_id res chain seq x y z
N GLN A 1 31.62 -5.52 -12.83
CA GLN A 1 31.00 -4.49 -13.68
C GLN A 1 29.65 -4.95 -14.18
N MET A 2 28.64 -4.11 -14.01
CA MET A 2 27.28 -4.44 -14.43
C MET A 2 27.09 -4.17 -15.92
N SER A 3 26.43 -5.09 -16.60
CA SER A 3 26.03 -4.89 -17.99
C SER A 3 24.87 -3.93 -18.07
N THR A 4 24.56 -3.42 -19.26
CA THR A 4 23.40 -2.55 -19.46
C THR A 4 22.11 -3.25 -19.06
N SER A 5 21.96 -4.53 -19.39
CA SER A 5 20.76 -5.28 -19.03
C SER A 5 20.62 -5.47 -17.52
N GLU A 6 21.73 -5.62 -16.81
CA GLU A 6 21.71 -5.72 -15.36
C GLU A 6 21.33 -4.41 -14.71
N LEU A 7 21.79 -3.27 -15.25
CA LEU A 7 21.41 -1.95 -14.78
C LEU A 7 19.92 -1.70 -14.99
N ILE A 8 19.41 -2.07 -16.16
CA ILE A 8 17.98 -1.94 -16.45
C ILE A 8 17.17 -2.81 -15.49
N ARG A 9 17.62 -4.04 -15.28
CA ARG A 9 16.95 -4.96 -14.37
C ARG A 9 16.95 -4.43 -12.94
N GLY A 10 18.06 -3.84 -12.51
CA GLY A 10 18.16 -3.23 -11.19
C GLY A 10 17.19 -2.06 -11.03
N HIS A 11 17.03 -1.27 -12.08
CA HIS A 11 16.07 -0.17 -12.09
C HIS A 11 14.64 -0.70 -11.98
N ASP A 12 14.31 -1.78 -12.70
CA ASP A 12 13.00 -2.42 -12.63
C ASP A 12 12.74 -2.96 -11.22
N TYR A 13 13.75 -3.55 -10.61
CA TYR A 13 13.63 -4.02 -9.23
C TYR A 13 13.33 -2.89 -8.27
N GLY A 14 13.98 -1.73 -8.45
CA GLY A 14 13.73 -0.56 -7.62
C GLY A 14 12.30 -0.08 -7.75
N THR A 15 11.77 -0.03 -8.98
CA THR A 15 10.39 0.36 -9.23
C THR A 15 9.42 -0.61 -8.56
N LYS A 16 9.69 -1.91 -8.65
CA LYS A 16 8.81 -2.93 -8.06
C LYS A 16 8.87 -2.94 -6.53
N VAL A 17 9.97 -2.51 -5.94
CA VAL A 17 10.04 -2.30 -4.49
C VAL A 17 9.10 -1.16 -4.09
N ASP A 18 9.05 -0.10 -4.90
CA ASP A 18 8.12 1.02 -4.65
C ASP A 18 6.67 0.57 -4.76
N ILE A 19 6.36 -0.32 -5.70
CA ILE A 19 5.00 -0.89 -5.83
C ILE A 19 4.63 -1.67 -4.57
N TRP A 20 5.55 -2.47 -4.06
CA TRP A 20 5.35 -3.19 -2.80
C TRP A 20 5.09 -2.22 -1.64
N SER A 21 5.92 -1.19 -1.54
CA SER A 21 5.77 -0.18 -0.48
C SER A 21 4.43 0.54 -0.57
N LEU A 22 3.98 0.85 -1.78
CA LEU A 22 2.66 1.43 -2.01
C LEU A 22 1.57 0.49 -1.51
N GLY A 23 1.67 -0.79 -1.84
CA GLY A 23 0.69 -1.79 -1.39
C GLY A 23 0.62 -1.90 0.13
N ILE A 24 1.77 -1.88 0.80
CA ILE A 24 1.82 -1.89 2.26
C ILE A 24 1.12 -0.66 2.83
N MET A 25 1.40 0.51 2.27
CA MET A 25 0.80 1.75 2.71
C MET A 25 -0.73 1.74 2.55
N VAL A 26 -1.20 1.28 1.39
CA VAL A 26 -2.63 1.20 1.11
C VAL A 26 -3.31 0.21 2.06
N MET A 27 -2.68 -0.92 2.31
CA MET A 27 -3.21 -1.91 3.24
C MET A 27 -3.25 -1.36 4.66
N GLU A 28 -2.22 -0.64 5.07
CA GLU A 28 -2.19 0.00 6.38
C GLU A 28 -3.32 1.01 6.53
N MET A 29 -3.58 1.80 5.50
CA MET A 29 -4.71 2.73 5.50
C MET A 29 -6.05 2.02 5.62
N ALA A 30 -6.20 0.88 4.95
CA ALA A 30 -7.44 0.10 4.99
C ALA A 30 -7.66 -0.58 6.35
N GLU A 31 -6.61 -1.17 6.90
CA GLU A 31 -6.70 -1.94 8.14
C GLU A 31 -6.48 -1.10 9.40
N GLY A 32 -5.93 0.10 9.26
CA GLY A 32 -5.61 0.96 10.39
C GLY A 32 -4.30 0.63 11.07
N GLU A 33 -3.64 -0.45 10.68
CA GLU A 33 -2.36 -0.87 11.23
C GLU A 33 -1.56 -1.65 10.19
N PRO A 34 -0.22 -1.69 10.34
CA PRO A 34 0.63 -2.45 9.43
C PRO A 34 0.39 -3.96 9.54
N PRO A 35 0.72 -4.74 8.49
CA PRO A 35 0.64 -6.19 8.57
C PRO A 35 1.50 -6.75 9.71
N TYR A 36 0.99 -7.79 10.36
CA TYR A 36 1.71 -8.48 11.45
C TYR A 36 2.06 -7.56 12.62
N MET A 37 1.27 -6.51 12.83
CA MET A 37 1.51 -5.56 13.92
C MET A 37 1.54 -6.22 15.30
N GLU A 38 0.80 -7.31 15.46
CA GLU A 38 0.72 -8.04 16.72
C GLU A 38 1.99 -8.82 17.07
N PHE A 39 2.91 -8.96 16.13
CA PHE A 39 4.15 -9.71 16.36
C PHE A 39 5.34 -8.76 16.58
N PRO A 40 6.38 -9.22 17.30
CA PRO A 40 7.63 -8.45 17.39
C PRO A 40 8.23 -8.22 16.00
N PRO A 41 8.98 -7.12 15.81
CA PRO A 41 9.48 -6.74 14.48
C PRO A 41 10.26 -7.84 13.74
N LEU A 42 11.12 -8.57 14.41
CA LEU A 42 11.89 -9.63 13.75
C LEU A 42 11.00 -10.78 13.30
N ARG A 43 9.98 -11.12 14.10
CA ARG A 43 9.04 -12.16 13.73
C ARG A 43 8.15 -11.70 12.57
N ALA A 44 7.72 -10.45 12.59
CA ALA A 44 6.94 -9.88 11.49
C ALA A 44 7.73 -9.94 10.19
N LEU A 45 9.00 -9.57 10.22
CA LEU A 45 9.86 -9.65 9.05
C LEU A 45 9.98 -11.08 8.54
N PHE A 46 10.18 -12.04 9.44
CA PHE A 46 10.25 -13.45 9.08
C PHE A 46 8.96 -13.92 8.41
N LEU A 47 7.80 -13.53 8.94
CA LEU A 47 6.52 -13.90 8.37
C LEU A 47 6.32 -13.28 6.99
N ILE A 48 6.73 -12.03 6.81
CA ILE A 48 6.64 -11.37 5.51
C ILE A 48 7.49 -12.11 4.47
N THR A 49 8.71 -12.48 4.84
CA THR A 49 9.63 -13.14 3.90
C THR A 49 9.22 -14.57 3.58
N THR A 50 8.57 -15.26 4.50
CA THR A 50 8.20 -16.67 4.30
C THR A 50 6.77 -16.84 3.78
N LYS A 51 5.84 -16.06 4.26
CA LYS A 51 4.42 -16.21 3.92
C LYS A 51 3.85 -15.07 3.08
N GLY A 52 4.59 -13.96 2.99
CA GLY A 52 4.09 -12.77 2.34
C GLY A 52 3.13 -12.00 3.24
N ILE A 53 2.41 -11.05 2.66
CA ILE A 53 1.47 -10.22 3.40
C ILE A 53 0.13 -10.93 3.51
N PRO A 54 -0.52 -10.90 4.68
CA PRO A 54 -1.82 -11.55 4.84
C PRO A 54 -2.90 -10.82 4.05
N SER A 55 -4.00 -11.50 3.80
CA SER A 55 -5.17 -10.92 3.15
C SER A 55 -5.84 -9.89 4.07
N LEU A 56 -6.68 -9.04 3.50
CA LEU A 56 -7.51 -8.13 4.28
C LEU A 56 -8.37 -8.91 5.27
N LYS A 57 -8.56 -8.36 6.46
CA LYS A 57 -9.30 -9.05 7.52
C LYS A 57 -10.78 -9.18 7.19
N GLU A 58 -11.35 -8.17 6.57
CA GLU A 58 -12.75 -8.15 6.18
C GLU A 58 -12.87 -7.79 4.71
N PRO A 59 -12.52 -8.74 3.81
CA PRO A 59 -12.48 -8.44 2.38
C PRO A 59 -13.81 -7.99 1.80
N GLU A 60 -14.91 -8.43 2.38
CA GLU A 60 -16.25 -8.06 1.91
C GLU A 60 -16.56 -6.57 2.07
N ARG A 61 -15.78 -5.84 2.87
CA ARG A 61 -15.94 -4.40 3.04
C ARG A 61 -15.36 -3.61 1.86
N TRP A 62 -14.58 -4.27 1.02
CA TRP A 62 -13.82 -3.59 -0.03
C TRP A 62 -14.27 -4.06 -1.40
N SER A 63 -14.21 -3.17 -2.39
CA SER A 63 -14.58 -3.54 -3.76
C SER A 63 -13.61 -4.59 -4.30
N SER A 64 -14.06 -5.31 -5.31
CA SER A 64 -13.20 -6.30 -5.97
C SER A 64 -12.00 -5.63 -6.63
N GLU A 65 -12.18 -4.40 -7.14
CA GLU A 65 -11.09 -3.64 -7.74
C GLU A 65 -10.03 -3.28 -6.72
N PHE A 66 -10.44 -2.87 -5.52
CA PHE A 66 -9.51 -2.55 -4.45
C PHE A 66 -8.75 -3.78 -4.00
N GLN A 67 -9.45 -4.89 -3.82
CA GLN A 67 -8.81 -6.15 -3.42
C GLN A 67 -7.79 -6.60 -4.45
N ASP A 68 -8.11 -6.49 -5.72
CA ASP A 68 -7.20 -6.85 -6.80
C ASP A 68 -5.98 -5.92 -6.86
N PHE A 69 -6.21 -4.62 -6.65
CA PHE A 69 -5.12 -3.65 -6.64
C PHE A 69 -4.10 -3.98 -5.56
N ILE A 70 -4.57 -4.24 -4.34
CA ILE A 70 -3.69 -4.62 -3.24
C ILE A 70 -2.96 -5.93 -3.54
N ALA A 71 -3.68 -6.93 -4.06
CA ALA A 71 -3.09 -8.20 -4.39
C ALA A 71 -1.95 -8.07 -5.40
N GLN A 72 -2.13 -7.23 -6.41
CA GLN A 72 -1.09 -6.99 -7.41
C GLN A 72 0.12 -6.28 -6.81
N CYS A 73 -0.11 -5.25 -6.01
CA CYS A 73 0.99 -4.52 -5.35
C CYS A 73 1.79 -5.42 -4.43
N LEU A 74 1.13 -6.34 -3.75
CA LEU A 74 1.73 -7.21 -2.74
C LEU A 74 2.04 -8.61 -3.25
N THR A 75 2.19 -8.75 -4.55
CA THR A 75 2.66 -10.00 -5.16
C THR A 75 4.08 -10.27 -4.67
N LYS A 76 4.28 -11.42 -4.04
CA LYS A 76 5.55 -11.76 -3.40
C LYS A 76 6.68 -11.90 -4.41
N GLU A 77 6.42 -12.59 -5.52
CA GLU A 77 7.43 -12.76 -6.56
C GLU A 77 7.61 -11.47 -7.35
N VAL A 78 8.81 -10.92 -7.31
CA VAL A 78 9.12 -9.66 -7.98
C VAL A 78 8.82 -9.74 -9.48
N ALA A 79 9.13 -10.87 -10.10
CA ALA A 79 8.92 -11.05 -11.54
C ALA A 79 7.44 -10.94 -11.92
N ASP A 80 6.54 -11.33 -11.02
CA ASP A 80 5.09 -11.32 -11.27
C ASP A 80 4.42 -10.02 -10.84
N ARG A 81 5.12 -9.18 -10.09
CA ARG A 81 4.57 -7.92 -9.61
C ARG A 81 4.53 -6.91 -10.76
N PRO A 82 3.43 -6.15 -10.91
CA PRO A 82 3.34 -5.17 -12.00
C PRO A 82 4.30 -4.01 -11.80
N GLU A 83 4.61 -3.35 -12.90
CA GLU A 83 5.38 -2.11 -12.88
C GLU A 83 4.41 -0.94 -12.73
N ALA A 84 4.96 0.24 -12.41
CA ALA A 84 4.14 1.42 -12.17
C ALA A 84 3.27 1.80 -13.37
N ASP A 85 3.82 1.72 -14.58
CA ASP A 85 3.08 2.09 -15.79
C ASP A 85 1.92 1.13 -16.09
N GLU A 86 2.03 -0.12 -15.66
CA GLU A 86 0.91 -1.06 -15.77
C GLU A 86 -0.15 -0.74 -14.70
N LEU A 87 0.32 -0.47 -13.48
CA LEU A 87 -0.57 -0.28 -12.34
C LEU A 87 -1.39 1.01 -12.43
N VAL A 88 -0.87 2.07 -13.08
CA VAL A 88 -1.60 3.32 -13.22
C VAL A 88 -2.89 3.14 -14.03
N ASN A 89 -2.98 2.09 -14.82
CA ASN A 89 -4.18 1.78 -15.60
C ASN A 89 -5.15 0.84 -14.89
N HIS A 90 -4.85 0.48 -13.64
CA HIS A 90 -5.70 -0.42 -12.89
C HIS A 90 -7.08 0.18 -12.66
N PRO A 91 -8.15 -0.63 -12.81
CA PRO A 91 -9.53 -0.15 -12.64
C PRO A 91 -9.80 0.55 -11.32
N PHE A 92 -9.13 0.14 -10.24
CA PHE A 92 -9.31 0.78 -8.94
C PHE A 92 -8.96 2.27 -8.98
N LEU A 93 -7.90 2.63 -9.70
CA LEU A 93 -7.48 4.03 -9.76
C LEU A 93 -8.44 4.92 -10.54
N LYS A 94 -9.31 4.31 -11.36
CA LYS A 94 -10.36 5.06 -12.06
C LYS A 94 -11.48 5.50 -11.12
N THR A 95 -11.53 4.91 -9.92
CA THR A 95 -12.52 5.28 -8.90
C THR A 95 -11.98 6.31 -7.92
N ALA A 96 -10.73 6.76 -8.12
CA ALA A 96 -10.12 7.73 -7.23
C ALA A 96 -10.93 9.02 -7.18
N CYS A 97 -11.06 9.60 -5.99
CA CYS A 97 -11.83 10.83 -5.83
C CYS A 97 -11.07 12.02 -6.42
N LYS A 98 -11.83 13.07 -6.74
CA LYS A 98 -11.22 14.32 -7.19
C LYS A 98 -10.57 15.04 -6.03
N GLY A 99 -9.58 15.89 -6.33
CA GLY A 99 -8.87 16.63 -5.30
C GLY A 99 -9.80 17.42 -4.38
N GLU A 100 -10.86 18.00 -4.94
CA GLU A 100 -11.85 18.76 -4.18
C GLU A 100 -12.54 17.91 -3.10
N GLU A 101 -12.89 16.68 -3.44
CA GLU A 101 -13.50 15.74 -2.50
C GLU A 101 -12.52 15.37 -1.41
N PHE A 102 -11.26 15.20 -1.78
CA PHE A 102 -10.20 14.84 -0.83
C PHE A 102 -9.93 15.98 0.17
N VAL A 103 -9.98 17.23 -0.29
CA VAL A 103 -9.81 18.39 0.58
C VAL A 103 -10.89 18.41 1.67
N SER A 104 -12.12 18.07 1.30
CA SER A 104 -13.21 17.99 2.27
C SER A 104 -12.91 16.96 3.36
N VAL A 105 -12.42 15.78 2.97
CA VAL A 105 -12.05 14.72 3.92
C VAL A 105 -10.92 15.18 4.84
N ILE A 106 -9.92 15.86 4.30
CA ILE A 106 -8.80 16.39 5.08
C ILE A 106 -9.31 17.37 6.13
N ASN A 107 -10.23 18.26 5.75
CA ASN A 107 -10.77 19.24 6.67
C ASN A 107 -11.56 18.58 7.81
N GLU A 108 -12.35 17.57 7.49
CA GLU A 108 -13.05 16.79 8.50
C GLU A 108 -12.09 16.12 9.47
N ALA A 109 -11.02 15.55 8.95
CA ALA A 109 -9.99 14.90 9.76
C ALA A 109 -9.31 15.89 10.70
N LYS A 110 -9.02 17.10 10.24
CA LYS A 110 -8.43 18.14 11.08
C LYS A 110 -9.36 18.54 12.22
N VAL A 111 -10.63 18.74 11.92
CA VAL A 111 -11.63 19.08 12.93
C VAL A 111 -11.74 17.97 13.97
N ALA A 112 -11.83 16.73 13.53
CA ALA A 112 -11.91 15.58 14.43
C ALA A 112 -10.68 15.48 15.34
N LYS A 113 -9.50 15.74 14.80
CA LYS A 113 -8.26 15.70 15.57
C LYS A 113 -8.25 16.78 16.65
N GLU A 114 -8.66 17.98 16.31
CA GLU A 114 -8.72 19.10 17.27
C GLU A 114 -9.71 18.80 18.41
N GLN A 115 -10.85 18.21 18.08
CA GLN A 115 -11.88 17.88 19.08
C GLN A 115 -11.47 16.68 19.94
N ALA A 116 -10.74 15.74 19.39
CA ALA A 116 -10.40 14.50 20.08
C ALA A 116 -9.22 14.64 21.03
N SER A 117 -8.33 15.61 20.82
CA SER A 117 -7.09 15.75 21.60
C SER A 117 -7.07 17.05 22.37
N PRO A 118 -7.05 17.01 23.71
CA PRO A 118 -6.91 18.23 24.51
C PRO A 118 -5.51 18.86 24.41
N PHE A 119 -4.56 18.14 23.79
CA PHE A 119 -3.20 18.61 23.64
C PHE A 119 -2.85 19.03 22.22
N SER A 120 -3.81 19.08 21.33
CA SER A 120 -3.57 19.44 19.95
C SER A 120 -3.59 20.94 19.72
N LEU A 121 -3.07 21.69 20.63
CA LEU A 121 -3.14 23.14 20.62
C LEU A 121 -2.11 23.80 19.78
N SER A 122 -1.13 23.08 19.48
CA SER A 122 -0.01 23.64 18.73
C SER A 122 -0.20 23.49 17.26
#